data_3f0c9c14ba66c751eeff2e418123709c
#
_entry.id   3f0c9c14ba66c751eeff2e418123709c
#
_cell.length_a   1.000
_cell.length_b   1.000
_cell.length_c   1.000
_cell.angle_alpha   90.00
_cell.angle_beta   90.00
_cell.angle_gamma   90.00
#
_symmetry.space_group_name_H-M   'P 1'
#
loop_
_entity.id
_entity.type
_entity.pdbx_description
1 polymer ?
#
loop_
_entity_poly.entity_id
_entity_poly.type
_entity_poly.pdbx_seq_one_letter_code
_entity_poly.pdbx_strand_id
1 'polypeptide(L)'
;MRPAIQGFPPLVAPDARQLILGSMPGKASLEAERYYAHPRNVFWPIMGELFDAGPALPYEARVARLLAAGIAVWDVMATCERQGSLDADIIPATVRPNDFGAFFAVHRSIETIYFNGAAAEQAFRRLVLPDLPALRLALVRLPS
;
A
#
# COMPACT_ATOMS: atom_id res chain seq x y z
N MET A 1 9.63 -17.51 -19.05
CA MET A 1 8.98 -16.19 -18.85
C MET A 1 8.16 -16.22 -17.57
N ARG A 2 8.33 -15.23 -16.73
CA ARG A 2 7.55 -15.12 -15.50
C ARG A 2 6.31 -14.27 -15.75
N PRO A 3 5.12 -14.72 -15.33
CA PRO A 3 3.94 -13.86 -15.47
C PRO A 3 4.06 -12.63 -14.57
N ALA A 4 3.51 -11.53 -15.01
CA ALA A 4 3.43 -10.33 -14.20
C ALA A 4 2.42 -10.54 -13.07
N ILE A 5 2.78 -10.06 -11.87
CA ILE A 5 1.89 -10.04 -10.71
C ILE A 5 1.15 -8.71 -10.72
N GLN A 6 -0.16 -8.75 -10.45
CA GLN A 6 -0.97 -7.55 -10.32
C GLN A 6 -1.31 -7.29 -8.87
N GLY A 7 -1.18 -6.03 -8.45
CA GLY A 7 -1.59 -5.59 -7.12
C GLY A 7 -3.09 -5.40 -7.03
N PHE A 8 -3.53 -4.88 -5.88
CA PHE A 8 -4.95 -4.69 -5.55
C PHE A 8 -5.40 -3.25 -5.83
N PRO A 9 -6.72 -3.04 -5.98
CA PRO A 9 -7.25 -1.69 -5.93
C PRO A 9 -7.04 -1.08 -4.55
N PRO A 10 -7.03 0.26 -4.44
CA PRO A 10 -6.83 0.91 -3.15
C PRO A 10 -8.04 0.70 -2.22
N LEU A 11 -7.75 0.64 -0.92
CA LEU A 11 -8.78 0.75 0.12
C LEU A 11 -8.84 2.24 0.49
N VAL A 12 -9.90 2.92 0.11
CA VAL A 12 -9.97 4.36 0.29
C VAL A 12 -11.42 4.85 0.39
N ALA A 13 -11.66 5.81 1.30
CA ALA A 13 -12.91 6.53 1.41
C ALA A 13 -12.70 7.97 0.94
N PRO A 14 -13.78 8.71 0.56
CA PRO A 14 -13.64 10.06 0.02
C PRO A 14 -12.95 11.06 0.94
N ASP A 15 -13.03 10.85 2.26
CA ASP A 15 -12.46 11.75 3.27
C ASP A 15 -11.12 11.26 3.83
N ALA A 16 -10.45 10.35 3.14
CA ALA A 16 -9.15 9.84 3.58
C ALA A 16 -8.14 10.98 3.75
N ARG A 17 -7.39 10.95 4.85
CA ARG A 17 -6.37 11.93 5.19
C ARG A 17 -4.96 11.38 5.16
N GLN A 18 -4.82 10.09 5.39
CA GLN A 18 -3.53 9.40 5.45
C GLN A 18 -3.53 8.18 4.55
N LEU A 19 -2.43 7.99 3.85
CA LEU A 19 -2.27 6.86 2.94
C LEU A 19 -1.09 6.01 3.39
N ILE A 20 -1.32 4.73 3.61
CA ILE A 20 -0.26 3.76 3.88
C ILE A 20 0.06 3.03 2.57
N LEU A 21 1.31 3.08 2.16
CA LEU A 21 1.77 2.44 0.92
C LEU A 21 2.74 1.31 1.20
N GLY A 22 2.38 0.11 0.72
CA GLY A 22 3.33 -0.99 0.58
C GLY A 22 3.96 -0.99 -0.81
N SER A 23 4.79 -1.98 -1.07
CA SER A 23 5.43 -2.17 -2.38
C SER A 23 4.53 -2.96 -3.34
N MET A 24 4.27 -4.21 -3.01
CA MET A 24 3.47 -5.17 -3.78
C MET A 24 2.94 -6.23 -2.81
N PRO A 25 1.70 -6.72 -2.97
CA PRO A 25 1.22 -7.78 -2.09
C PRO A 25 2.11 -9.02 -2.15
N GLY A 26 2.35 -9.65 -1.00
CA GLY A 26 3.05 -10.91 -0.94
C GLY A 26 2.19 -12.06 -1.46
N LYS A 27 2.78 -13.26 -1.53
CA LYS A 27 2.10 -14.43 -2.08
C LYS A 27 0.83 -14.78 -1.30
N ALA A 28 0.89 -14.75 0.03
CA ALA A 28 -0.27 -15.06 0.87
C ALA A 28 -1.41 -14.05 0.65
N SER A 29 -1.07 -12.77 0.48
CA SER A 29 -2.05 -11.71 0.20
C SER A 29 -2.70 -11.91 -1.16
N LEU A 30 -1.91 -12.25 -2.18
CA LEU A 30 -2.43 -12.52 -3.52
C LEU A 30 -3.39 -13.71 -3.53
N GLU A 31 -3.03 -14.79 -2.82
CA GLU A 31 -3.88 -15.98 -2.72
C GLU A 31 -5.19 -15.69 -1.99
N ALA A 32 -5.13 -14.87 -0.93
CA ALA A 32 -6.32 -14.52 -0.14
C ALA A 32 -7.10 -13.33 -0.71
N GLU A 33 -6.53 -12.63 -1.67
CA GLU A 33 -7.08 -11.38 -2.23
C GLU A 33 -7.34 -10.33 -1.14
N ARG A 34 -6.39 -10.21 -0.19
CA ARG A 34 -6.49 -9.31 0.97
C ARG A 34 -5.16 -8.69 1.28
N TYR A 35 -5.17 -7.42 1.65
CA TYR A 35 -3.96 -6.74 2.11
C TYR A 35 -3.44 -7.38 3.40
N TYR A 36 -2.12 -7.61 3.44
CA TYR A 36 -1.41 -8.09 4.63
C TYR A 36 -2.00 -9.37 5.21
N ALA A 37 -2.22 -10.35 4.35
CA ALA A 37 -2.88 -11.61 4.74
C ALA A 37 -1.96 -12.64 5.40
N HIS A 38 -0.62 -12.49 5.29
CA HIS A 38 0.28 -13.45 5.89
C HIS A 38 0.11 -13.48 7.41
N PRO A 39 -0.01 -14.68 8.04
CA PRO A 39 -0.30 -14.77 9.48
C PRO A 39 0.74 -14.10 10.39
N ARG A 40 1.98 -13.97 9.93
CA ARG A 40 3.07 -13.34 10.70
C ARG A 40 3.19 -11.85 10.47
N ASN A 41 2.39 -11.29 9.55
CA ASN A 41 2.46 -9.85 9.29
C ASN A 41 1.84 -9.08 10.45
N VAL A 42 2.54 -8.08 10.94
CA VAL A 42 2.11 -7.31 12.11
C VAL A 42 1.19 -6.13 11.77
N PHE A 43 0.89 -5.91 10.50
CA PHE A 43 0.07 -4.76 10.08
C PHE A 43 -1.28 -4.71 10.80
N TRP A 44 -2.06 -5.79 10.70
CA TRP A 44 -3.38 -5.79 11.33
C TRP A 44 -3.33 -5.79 12.86
N PRO A 45 -2.40 -6.50 13.53
CA PRO A 45 -2.22 -6.32 14.98
C PRO A 45 -1.94 -4.87 15.37
N ILE A 46 -1.10 -4.16 14.62
CA ILE A 46 -0.82 -2.74 14.90
C ILE A 46 -2.06 -1.89 14.64
N MET A 47 -2.76 -2.13 13.55
CA MET A 47 -4.01 -1.41 13.25
C MET A 47 -5.07 -1.68 14.32
N GLY A 48 -5.06 -2.88 14.92
CA GLY A 48 -5.92 -3.20 16.05
C GLY A 48 -5.66 -2.32 17.26
N GLU A 49 -4.39 -2.09 17.59
CA GLU A 49 -4.04 -1.23 18.71
C GLU A 49 -4.36 0.24 18.45
N LEU A 50 -4.18 0.71 17.22
CA LEU A 50 -4.34 2.13 16.89
C LEU A 50 -5.78 2.50 16.54
N PHE A 51 -6.51 1.63 15.84
CA PHE A 51 -7.80 1.97 15.23
C PHE A 51 -8.88 0.95 15.50
N ASP A 52 -8.67 0.00 16.39
CA ASP A 52 -9.62 -1.10 16.65
C ASP A 52 -9.89 -1.96 15.41
N ALA A 53 -8.90 -2.08 14.53
CA ALA A 53 -8.99 -2.81 13.27
C ALA A 53 -8.12 -4.08 13.30
N GLY A 54 -8.24 -4.85 14.36
CA GLY A 54 -7.35 -5.99 14.60
C GLY A 54 -7.82 -7.31 14.01
N PRO A 55 -6.93 -8.33 14.06
CA PRO A 55 -7.20 -9.62 13.42
C PRO A 55 -8.37 -10.40 14.00
N ALA A 56 -8.87 -10.03 15.19
CA ALA A 56 -10.07 -10.65 15.75
C ALA A 56 -11.34 -10.32 14.97
N LEU A 57 -11.31 -9.27 14.15
CA LEU A 57 -12.45 -8.88 13.33
C LEU A 57 -12.34 -9.52 11.94
N PRO A 58 -13.49 -9.78 11.27
CA PRO A 58 -13.47 -10.13 9.85
C PRO A 58 -12.78 -9.05 9.03
N TYR A 59 -12.19 -9.43 7.90
CA TYR A 59 -11.41 -8.52 7.07
C TYR A 59 -12.21 -7.26 6.69
N GLU A 60 -13.46 -7.44 6.27
CA GLU A 60 -14.33 -6.34 5.86
C GLU A 60 -14.57 -5.34 6.99
N ALA A 61 -14.67 -5.83 8.24
CA ALA A 61 -14.81 -4.97 9.41
C ALA A 61 -13.51 -4.21 9.71
N ARG A 62 -12.36 -4.86 9.53
CA ARG A 62 -11.06 -4.19 9.69
C ARG A 62 -10.90 -3.05 8.68
N VAL A 63 -11.22 -3.30 7.42
CA VAL A 63 -11.19 -2.28 6.38
C VAL A 63 -12.11 -1.12 6.73
N ALA A 64 -13.34 -1.41 7.16
CA ALA A 64 -14.30 -0.37 7.52
C ALA A 64 -13.78 0.51 8.67
N ARG A 65 -13.09 -0.08 9.65
CA ARG A 65 -12.48 0.66 10.76
C ARG A 65 -11.40 1.62 10.29
N LEU A 66 -10.52 1.16 9.36
CA LEU A 66 -9.48 2.03 8.80
C LEU A 66 -10.08 3.18 8.02
N LEU A 67 -11.05 2.90 7.16
CA LEU A 67 -11.69 3.94 6.34
C LEU A 67 -12.39 4.96 7.23
N ALA A 68 -13.07 4.52 8.29
CA ALA A 68 -13.71 5.42 9.24
C ALA A 68 -12.70 6.31 9.97
N ALA A 69 -11.47 5.84 10.15
CA ALA A 69 -10.39 6.61 10.77
C ALA A 69 -9.67 7.54 9.79
N GLY A 70 -10.07 7.58 8.53
CA GLY A 70 -9.42 8.41 7.51
C GLY A 70 -8.15 7.80 6.92
N ILE A 71 -7.96 6.49 7.08
CA ILE A 71 -6.78 5.77 6.60
C ILE A 71 -7.09 5.07 5.28
N ALA A 72 -6.27 5.33 4.26
CA ALA A 72 -6.28 4.60 3.01
C ALA A 72 -5.08 3.66 2.94
N VAL A 73 -5.21 2.56 2.20
CA VAL A 73 -4.15 1.56 2.02
C VAL A 73 -4.02 1.23 0.54
N TRP A 74 -2.81 1.22 0.05
CA TRP A 74 -2.52 0.84 -1.33
C TRP A 74 -1.07 0.35 -1.43
N ASP A 75 -0.65 -0.02 -2.63
CA ASP A 75 0.74 -0.33 -2.95
C ASP A 75 1.25 0.62 -4.03
N VAL A 76 2.56 0.84 -4.04
CA VAL A 76 3.18 1.68 -5.07
C VAL A 76 3.11 1.02 -6.43
N MET A 77 3.31 -0.29 -6.47
CA MET A 77 3.43 -1.04 -7.73
C MET A 77 2.08 -1.59 -8.17
N ALA A 78 1.71 -1.29 -9.42
CA ALA A 78 0.53 -1.89 -10.03
C ALA A 78 0.84 -3.30 -10.52
N THR A 79 1.99 -3.49 -11.16
CA THR A 79 2.46 -4.77 -11.67
C THR A 79 3.97 -4.89 -11.52
N CYS A 80 4.45 -6.12 -11.37
CA CYS A 80 5.87 -6.44 -11.44
C CYS A 80 6.06 -7.93 -11.71
N GLU A 81 7.31 -8.35 -11.96
CA GLU A 81 7.70 -9.75 -11.97
C GLU A 81 8.49 -10.07 -10.72
N ARG A 82 8.16 -11.18 -10.07
CA ARG A 82 8.77 -11.59 -8.81
C ARG A 82 8.62 -13.11 -8.65
N GLN A 83 9.70 -13.81 -8.30
CA GLN A 83 9.65 -15.26 -8.09
C GLN A 83 9.03 -15.68 -6.77
N GLY A 84 9.29 -14.94 -5.70
CA GLY A 84 8.81 -15.26 -4.36
C GLY A 84 7.90 -14.19 -3.81
N SER A 85 7.96 -13.99 -2.48
CA SER A 85 7.15 -13.00 -1.78
C SER A 85 7.95 -11.82 -1.25
N LEU A 86 9.28 -11.84 -1.38
CA LEU A 86 10.14 -10.82 -0.82
C LEU A 86 10.30 -9.64 -1.78
N ASP A 87 10.40 -8.43 -1.23
CA ASP A 87 10.69 -7.24 -2.02
C ASP A 87 12.00 -7.37 -2.79
N ALA A 88 13.00 -8.06 -2.20
CA ALA A 88 14.28 -8.28 -2.86
C ALA A 88 14.16 -9.15 -4.12
N ASP A 89 13.10 -9.92 -4.26
CA ASP A 89 12.86 -10.77 -5.43
C ASP A 89 12.19 -10.03 -6.59
N ILE A 90 11.73 -8.80 -6.37
CA ILE A 90 11.11 -7.98 -7.42
C ILE A 90 12.18 -7.62 -8.44
N ILE A 91 11.86 -7.84 -9.72
CA ILE A 91 12.74 -7.46 -10.82
C ILE A 91 12.47 -5.98 -11.15
N PRO A 92 13.41 -5.06 -10.81
CA PRO A 92 13.12 -3.61 -10.86
C PRO A 92 12.66 -3.11 -12.23
N ALA A 93 13.24 -3.63 -13.31
CA ALA A 93 12.89 -3.18 -14.66
C ALA A 93 11.45 -3.52 -15.06
N THR A 94 10.80 -4.44 -14.35
CA THR A 94 9.42 -4.87 -14.64
C THR A 94 8.37 -4.10 -13.87
N VAL A 95 8.77 -3.25 -12.93
CA VAL A 95 7.84 -2.52 -12.06
C VAL A 95 7.10 -1.46 -12.87
N ARG A 96 5.77 -1.46 -12.72
CA ARG A 96 4.91 -0.38 -13.22
C ARG A 96 4.16 0.21 -12.03
N PRO A 97 4.32 1.50 -11.76
CA PRO A 97 3.64 2.11 -10.62
C PRO A 97 2.14 2.27 -10.89
N ASN A 98 1.37 2.35 -9.81
CA ASN A 98 -0.01 2.78 -9.90
C ASN A 98 -0.08 4.25 -10.34
N ASP A 99 -1.22 4.64 -10.88
CA ASP A 99 -1.44 6.02 -11.36
C ASP A 99 -1.77 6.93 -10.17
N PHE A 100 -0.75 7.40 -9.48
CA PHE A 100 -0.92 8.29 -8.34
C PHE A 100 -1.39 9.68 -8.73
N GLY A 101 -1.10 10.13 -9.94
CA GLY A 101 -1.61 11.40 -10.43
C GLY A 101 -3.14 11.41 -10.44
N ALA A 102 -3.74 10.38 -11.01
CA ALA A 102 -5.19 10.23 -11.02
C ALA A 102 -5.75 10.03 -9.59
N PHE A 103 -5.05 9.24 -8.77
CA PHE A 103 -5.48 8.98 -7.40
C PHE A 103 -5.56 10.26 -6.57
N PHE A 104 -4.50 11.06 -6.56
CA PHE A 104 -4.48 12.30 -5.78
C PHE A 104 -5.37 13.39 -6.36
N ALA A 105 -5.67 13.34 -7.65
CA ALA A 105 -6.64 14.26 -8.26
C ALA A 105 -8.05 14.02 -7.71
N VAL A 106 -8.38 12.80 -7.34
CA VAL A 106 -9.67 12.43 -6.74
C VAL A 106 -9.63 12.56 -5.22
N HIS A 107 -8.54 12.14 -4.58
CA HIS A 107 -8.43 12.08 -3.12
C HIS A 107 -7.57 13.23 -2.60
N ARG A 108 -8.11 14.45 -2.66
CA ARG A 108 -7.38 15.68 -2.33
C ARG A 108 -7.21 15.92 -0.85
N SER A 109 -7.95 15.23 -0.01
CA SER A 109 -7.87 15.39 1.45
C SER A 109 -6.67 14.66 2.07
N ILE A 110 -5.97 13.81 1.32
CA ILE A 110 -4.79 13.11 1.83
C ILE A 110 -3.68 14.11 2.10
N GLU A 111 -3.14 14.06 3.32
CA GLU A 111 -2.11 14.98 3.81
C GLU A 111 -0.75 14.31 3.99
N THR A 112 -0.74 13.02 4.29
CA THR A 112 0.48 12.27 4.63
C THR A 112 0.49 10.92 3.97
N ILE A 113 1.67 10.53 3.46
CA ILE A 113 1.94 9.18 2.98
C ILE A 113 2.90 8.51 3.95
N TYR A 114 2.52 7.33 4.44
CA TYR A 114 3.37 6.47 5.25
C TYR A 114 3.82 5.29 4.42
N PHE A 115 5.13 5.17 4.24
CA PHE A 115 5.69 4.03 3.51
C PHE A 115 5.90 2.86 4.47
N ASN A 116 5.28 1.73 4.16
CA ASN A 116 5.46 0.51 4.94
C ASN A 116 6.72 -0.22 4.43
N GLY A 117 7.87 0.31 4.81
CA GLY A 117 9.16 -0.24 4.47
C GLY A 117 9.92 0.55 3.42
N ALA A 118 11.22 0.22 3.27
CA ALA A 118 12.13 0.94 2.39
C ALA A 118 11.82 0.74 0.90
N ALA A 119 11.38 -0.46 0.51
CA ALA A 119 11.11 -0.74 -0.91
C ALA A 119 9.96 0.12 -1.43
N ALA A 120 8.92 0.34 -0.63
CA ALA A 120 7.81 1.21 -1.00
C ALA A 120 8.28 2.64 -1.19
N GLU A 121 9.07 3.16 -0.25
CA GLU A 121 9.59 4.53 -0.33
C GLU A 121 10.47 4.72 -1.55
N GLN A 122 11.42 3.81 -1.78
CA GLN A 122 12.35 3.90 -2.90
C GLN A 122 11.62 3.88 -4.24
N ALA A 123 10.65 2.99 -4.40
CA ALA A 123 9.88 2.90 -5.63
C ALA A 123 9.05 4.16 -5.87
N PHE A 124 8.43 4.71 -4.82
CA PHE A 124 7.63 5.93 -4.94
C PHE A 124 8.50 7.12 -5.34
N ARG A 125 9.65 7.30 -4.68
CA ARG A 125 10.55 8.41 -4.97
C ARG A 125 11.15 8.32 -6.38
N ARG A 126 11.41 7.11 -6.85
CA ARG A 126 12.01 6.90 -8.17
C ARG A 126 11.00 6.95 -9.32
N LEU A 127 9.82 6.36 -9.12
CA LEU A 127 8.87 6.12 -10.20
C LEU A 127 7.66 7.06 -10.20
N VAL A 128 7.33 7.64 -9.06
CA VAL A 128 6.10 8.45 -8.90
C VAL A 128 6.42 9.94 -8.74
N LEU A 129 7.29 10.30 -7.80
CA LEU A 129 7.58 11.70 -7.51
C LEU A 129 8.06 12.52 -8.70
N PRO A 130 8.93 11.98 -9.60
CA PRO A 130 9.36 12.78 -10.75
C PRO A 130 8.22 13.25 -11.65
N ASP A 131 7.12 12.50 -11.70
CA ASP A 131 5.95 12.84 -12.49
C ASP A 131 4.95 13.72 -11.75
N LEU A 132 5.18 13.99 -10.46
CA LEU A 132 4.28 14.78 -9.61
C LEU A 132 5.04 15.89 -8.89
N PRO A 133 5.66 16.83 -9.62
CA PRO A 133 6.53 17.85 -8.99
C PRO A 133 5.77 18.83 -8.10
N ALA A 134 4.45 18.97 -8.27
CA ALA A 134 3.62 19.84 -7.47
C ALA A 134 3.05 19.17 -6.21
N LEU A 135 3.36 17.90 -5.97
CA LEU A 135 2.84 17.18 -4.82
C LEU A 135 3.37 17.79 -3.52
N ARG A 136 2.45 18.10 -2.59
CA ARG A 136 2.75 18.75 -1.31
C ARG A 136 2.20 17.93 -0.15
N LEU A 137 2.75 16.72 0.01
CA LEU A 137 2.35 15.81 1.08
C LEU A 137 3.55 15.52 1.97
N ALA A 138 3.29 15.27 3.25
CA ALA A 138 4.31 14.75 4.14
C ALA A 138 4.61 13.29 3.78
N LEU A 139 5.88 12.92 3.73
CA LEU A 139 6.33 11.57 3.41
C LEU A 139 7.08 11.00 4.61
N VAL A 140 6.62 9.88 5.14
CA VAL A 140 7.18 9.26 6.35
C VAL A 140 7.43 7.79 6.09
N ARG A 141 8.65 7.32 6.36
CA ARG A 141 8.93 5.89 6.30
C ARG A 141 8.70 5.26 7.67
N LEU A 142 7.87 4.21 7.71
CA LEU A 142 7.64 3.44 8.93
C LEU A 142 8.76 2.41 9.11
N PRO A 143 9.08 2.05 10.36
CA PRO A 143 9.99 0.93 10.61
C PRO A 143 9.42 -0.36 10.01
N SER A 144 10.29 -1.18 9.48
CA SER A 144 9.88 -2.47 8.93
C SER A 144 10.06 -3.60 9.91
#